data_58ac6825293d9a39d0fb4c259ab1882a
#
_entry.id   58ac6825293d9a39d0fb4c259ab1882a
#
_cell.length_a   1.000
_cell.length_b   1.000
_cell.length_c   1.000
_cell.angle_alpha   90.00
_cell.angle_beta   90.00
_cell.angle_gamma   90.00
#
_symmetry.space_group_name_H-M   'P 1'
#
loop_
_entity.id
_entity.type
_entity.pdbx_description
1 polymer ?
#
loop_
_entity_poly.entity_id
_entity_poly.type
_entity_poly.pdbx_seq_one_letter_code
_entity_poly.pdbx_strand_id
1 'polypeptide(L)'
;MIRRLLLTLGLLVAPLLPLRSQDTLATYANVLSHSETFLLTSPTSGEWTVDQSILVTNPKGRSAAALIIYTDSFRRLTSFSGEITPIGGGKVVKLKQKDLVYYSLSEGLADDSARWAYLPDGPCPLLVHYTYKVTYRNGIASFPSFLAVMDEKVRVTKASYTVDVPEGFAIKHLSGGMDYSSESKDGRERHSWTLKDFGGYAEEESMPSVFELVPYVYASPVSIDYGGYSGTQSDWKEIGCWLAQLQEGRQELDPQQVAQLQEMCRDCTTDLERLQVLYRYLRNTTRYVSLQFGIGGLQPMAATEVFRMGFGDCKGLSNYLRAMLAAVGVASDYTIIHNRRANLLPGYASLEQMNHVMLAVPLPEVGDTAWVECTNPLYPLGYRHSGAAGHQVVLVHNEGGEQIRIPGYPDSLSREVQHTQVSLSPDGSAHLTLRRELFLDHVEPYLDFRNLKPDVRRSILTRGMKLQADELTVTGVTDNFDAYAAEGRGFVPEMTIDYTMSTRLYANRNGDRMFVPLNPVAQMLSSQKGKRINDLVFKGSSVYEDHITLPIPEGWHVESLPKGEKLETAWGQFSSTASAENGVIEIRQVIRLLPGRTPAAEYDGYRAFARAVNKCYAATLVLKKDGE
;
A
#
# COMPACT_ATOMS: atom_id res chain seq x y z
N MET A 1 37.48 46.51 13.73
CA MET A 1 37.88 45.10 13.40
C MET A 1 36.67 44.20 13.63
N ILE A 2 35.85 44.04 12.63
CA ILE A 2 34.60 43.24 12.68
C ILE A 2 34.80 42.05 11.77
N ARG A 3 34.94 40.83 12.35
CA ARG A 3 35.00 39.58 11.62
C ARG A 3 33.58 39.18 11.17
N ARG A 4 33.36 39.12 9.86
CA ARG A 4 32.18 38.52 9.25
C ARG A 4 32.30 37.00 9.32
N LEU A 5 31.36 36.38 10.00
CA LEU A 5 31.13 34.94 9.97
C LEU A 5 30.25 34.63 8.74
N LEU A 6 30.81 33.98 7.76
CA LEU A 6 30.07 33.39 6.63
C LEU A 6 29.56 32.01 7.10
N LEU A 7 28.28 31.90 7.34
CA LEU A 7 27.59 30.61 7.46
C LEU A 7 27.35 30.06 6.05
N THR A 8 28.14 29.06 5.65
CA THR A 8 27.86 28.23 4.49
C THR A 8 26.76 27.25 4.84
N LEU A 9 25.56 27.49 4.35
CA LEU A 9 24.47 26.50 4.32
C LEU A 9 24.88 25.39 3.34
N GLY A 10 25.29 24.25 3.87
CA GLY A 10 25.49 23.03 3.09
C GLY A 10 24.13 22.50 2.66
N LEU A 11 23.78 22.67 1.39
CA LEU A 11 22.72 21.89 0.74
C LEU A 11 23.18 20.41 0.76
N LEU A 12 22.53 19.61 1.60
CA LEU A 12 22.56 18.16 1.47
C LEU A 12 21.77 17.77 0.23
N VAL A 13 22.45 17.77 -0.90
CA VAL A 13 21.97 17.10 -2.12
C VAL A 13 22.03 15.60 -1.83
N ALA A 14 20.87 14.98 -1.63
CA ALA A 14 20.81 13.52 -1.64
C ALA A 14 21.40 13.03 -2.96
N PRO A 15 22.34 12.07 -2.96
CA PRO A 15 22.90 11.59 -4.19
C PRO A 15 21.79 10.92 -5.01
N LEU A 16 21.47 11.49 -6.16
CA LEU A 16 20.74 10.81 -7.22
C LEU A 16 21.56 9.57 -7.58
N LEU A 17 21.15 8.41 -7.10
CA LEU A 17 21.74 7.15 -7.52
C LEU A 17 21.58 7.05 -9.04
N PRO A 18 22.66 6.82 -9.79
CA PRO A 18 22.53 6.63 -11.23
C PRO A 18 21.63 5.42 -11.47
N LEU A 19 20.54 5.61 -12.22
CA LEU A 19 19.74 4.53 -12.80
C LEU A 19 20.69 3.67 -13.65
N ARG A 20 21.19 2.57 -13.06
CA ARG A 20 22.05 1.64 -13.80
C ARG A 20 21.21 0.97 -14.87
N SER A 21 21.57 1.16 -16.12
CA SER A 21 21.12 0.34 -17.23
C SER A 21 21.30 -1.15 -16.88
N GLN A 22 20.18 -1.88 -16.79
CA GLN A 22 20.20 -3.32 -16.48
C GLN A 22 20.18 -4.10 -17.80
N ASP A 23 21.30 -4.11 -18.53
CA ASP A 23 21.43 -4.78 -19.83
C ASP A 23 21.19 -6.31 -19.81
N THR A 24 20.91 -6.90 -18.65
CA THR A 24 20.80 -8.35 -18.49
C THR A 24 19.38 -8.84 -18.18
N LEU A 25 18.38 -7.95 -18.07
CA LEU A 25 17.01 -8.34 -17.76
C LEU A 25 16.32 -8.89 -19.00
N ALA A 26 15.90 -10.16 -18.97
CA ALA A 26 15.04 -10.72 -20.01
C ALA A 26 13.65 -10.06 -19.96
N THR A 27 13.31 -9.29 -20.98
CA THR A 27 12.07 -8.53 -21.03
C THR A 27 10.95 -9.25 -21.76
N TYR A 28 9.70 -8.96 -21.37
CA TYR A 28 8.50 -9.48 -22.01
C TYR A 28 7.93 -8.54 -23.07
N ALA A 29 8.26 -7.27 -22.98
CA ALA A 29 7.90 -6.24 -23.95
C ALA A 29 8.95 -5.15 -24.00
N ASN A 30 8.92 -4.36 -25.10
CA ASN A 30 9.74 -3.18 -25.29
C ASN A 30 8.88 -2.02 -25.78
N VAL A 31 8.81 -0.94 -25.03
CA VAL A 31 8.28 0.34 -25.47
C VAL A 31 9.31 0.96 -26.43
N LEU A 32 9.05 0.84 -27.72
CA LEU A 32 9.93 1.36 -28.77
C LEU A 32 9.94 2.89 -28.78
N SER A 33 8.75 3.47 -28.61
CA SER A 33 8.54 4.91 -28.43
C SER A 33 7.30 5.17 -27.60
N HIS A 34 7.38 6.17 -26.69
CA HIS A 34 6.24 6.69 -25.94
C HIS A 34 6.38 8.22 -25.87
N SER A 35 5.48 8.93 -26.50
CA SER A 35 5.46 10.39 -26.49
C SER A 35 4.13 10.89 -25.97
N GLU A 36 4.19 11.75 -24.96
CA GLU A 36 3.03 12.45 -24.44
C GLU A 36 3.24 13.96 -24.54
N THR A 37 2.21 14.67 -24.95
CA THR A 37 2.22 16.14 -25.00
C THR A 37 0.93 16.67 -24.38
N PHE A 38 1.07 17.53 -23.37
CA PHE A 38 0.00 18.33 -22.85
C PHE A 38 0.12 19.77 -23.34
N LEU A 39 -0.85 20.21 -24.15
CA LEU A 39 -0.98 21.58 -24.64
C LEU A 39 -2.01 22.34 -23.82
N LEU A 40 -1.57 23.30 -22.99
CA LEU A 40 -2.46 24.19 -22.27
C LEU A 40 -3.01 25.26 -23.22
N THR A 41 -4.33 25.27 -23.45
CA THR A 41 -5.01 26.23 -24.35
C THR A 41 -5.60 27.42 -23.61
N SER A 42 -5.98 27.23 -22.35
CA SER A 42 -6.39 28.27 -21.40
C SER A 42 -6.13 27.79 -19.97
N PRO A 43 -6.24 28.62 -18.92
CA PRO A 43 -6.08 28.17 -17.53
C PRO A 43 -6.99 26.98 -17.14
N THR A 44 -8.12 26.81 -17.81
CA THR A 44 -9.12 25.77 -17.53
C THR A 44 -9.24 24.70 -18.62
N SER A 45 -8.44 24.78 -19.68
CA SER A 45 -8.58 23.88 -20.83
C SER A 45 -7.24 23.48 -21.44
N GLY A 46 -7.17 22.27 -21.96
CA GLY A 46 -5.98 21.75 -22.61
C GLY A 46 -6.25 20.48 -23.40
N GLU A 47 -5.23 20.04 -24.10
CA GLU A 47 -5.26 18.80 -24.89
C GLU A 47 -4.08 17.91 -24.50
N TRP A 48 -4.36 16.70 -24.11
CA TRP A 48 -3.36 15.66 -23.87
C TRP A 48 -3.33 14.71 -25.06
N THR A 49 -2.20 14.63 -25.74
CA THR A 49 -1.96 13.74 -26.88
C THR A 49 -0.94 12.68 -26.50
N VAL A 50 -1.24 11.43 -26.80
CA VAL A 50 -0.35 10.29 -26.59
C VAL A 50 -0.12 9.56 -27.88
N ASP A 51 1.14 9.23 -28.16
CA ASP A 51 1.58 8.36 -29.26
C ASP A 51 2.56 7.33 -28.71
N GLN A 52 2.23 6.04 -28.83
CA GLN A 52 3.07 4.98 -28.31
C GLN A 52 3.13 3.76 -29.21
N SER A 53 4.34 3.18 -29.29
CA SER A 53 4.62 1.93 -30.01
C SER A 53 5.29 0.93 -29.09
N ILE A 54 4.69 -0.26 -28.95
CA ILE A 54 5.12 -1.30 -28.01
C ILE A 54 5.26 -2.62 -28.75
N LEU A 55 6.45 -3.22 -28.65
CA LEU A 55 6.71 -4.57 -29.14
C LEU A 55 6.54 -5.57 -27.99
N VAL A 56 5.48 -6.35 -28.03
CA VAL A 56 5.21 -7.43 -27.08
C VAL A 56 5.86 -8.70 -27.60
N THR A 57 6.93 -9.16 -26.95
CA THR A 57 7.69 -10.34 -27.36
C THR A 57 7.22 -11.64 -26.73
N ASN A 58 6.52 -11.53 -25.58
CA ASN A 58 6.03 -12.66 -24.78
C ASN A 58 4.59 -12.39 -24.33
N PRO A 59 3.70 -13.40 -24.31
CA PRO A 59 2.33 -13.22 -23.81
C PRO A 59 2.21 -12.59 -22.40
N LYS A 60 3.21 -12.78 -21.53
CA LYS A 60 3.26 -12.13 -20.21
C LYS A 60 3.43 -10.62 -20.26
N GLY A 61 3.93 -10.08 -21.36
CA GLY A 61 4.09 -8.63 -21.56
C GLY A 61 2.89 -7.95 -22.20
N ARG A 62 1.75 -8.63 -22.42
CA ARG A 62 0.56 -8.04 -23.01
C ARG A 62 -0.03 -6.90 -22.19
N SER A 63 0.07 -6.98 -20.87
CA SER A 63 -0.35 -5.92 -19.95
C SER A 63 0.33 -4.58 -20.24
N ALA A 64 1.60 -4.61 -20.62
CA ALA A 64 2.35 -3.40 -20.98
C ALA A 64 1.76 -2.67 -22.22
N ALA A 65 1.05 -3.39 -23.08
CA ALA A 65 0.35 -2.81 -24.23
C ALA A 65 -1.17 -2.68 -24.00
N ALA A 66 -1.66 -2.90 -22.78
CA ALA A 66 -3.04 -2.64 -22.43
C ALA A 66 -3.31 -1.13 -22.44
N LEU A 67 -4.38 -0.73 -23.12
CA LEU A 67 -4.84 0.65 -23.14
C LEU A 67 -5.92 0.84 -22.07
N ILE A 68 -5.75 1.87 -21.24
CA ILE A 68 -6.76 2.30 -20.26
C ILE A 68 -6.80 3.84 -20.30
N ILE A 69 -7.96 4.39 -20.67
CA ILE A 69 -8.18 5.83 -20.70
C ILE A 69 -9.40 6.13 -19.81
N TYR A 70 -9.22 7.01 -18.81
CA TYR A 70 -10.29 7.49 -17.96
C TYR A 70 -10.84 8.82 -18.49
N THR A 71 -12.17 8.91 -18.55
CA THR A 71 -12.89 10.13 -18.96
C THR A 71 -13.96 10.46 -17.93
N ASP A 72 -14.35 11.75 -17.87
CA ASP A 72 -15.39 12.29 -17.00
C ASP A 72 -15.94 13.60 -17.59
N SER A 73 -16.70 14.37 -16.82
CA SER A 73 -17.22 15.68 -17.25
C SER A 73 -16.11 16.71 -17.57
N PHE A 74 -14.88 16.49 -17.06
CA PHE A 74 -13.72 17.38 -17.27
C PHE A 74 -12.78 16.86 -18.37
N ARG A 75 -12.80 15.56 -18.66
CA ARG A 75 -11.86 14.89 -19.58
C ARG A 75 -12.62 14.06 -20.61
N ARG A 76 -12.45 14.36 -21.89
CA ARG A 76 -13.14 13.67 -22.98
C ARG A 76 -12.15 13.07 -23.96
N LEU A 77 -12.30 11.78 -24.28
CA LEU A 77 -11.58 11.14 -25.39
C LEU A 77 -12.15 11.70 -26.72
N THR A 78 -11.35 12.47 -27.45
CA THR A 78 -11.77 13.16 -28.68
C THR A 78 -11.24 12.52 -29.95
N SER A 79 -10.14 11.77 -29.85
CA SER A 79 -9.68 10.93 -30.97
C SER A 79 -8.96 9.69 -30.44
N PHE A 80 -9.06 8.61 -31.21
CA PHE A 80 -8.32 7.37 -30.98
C PHE A 80 -8.09 6.64 -32.30
N SER A 81 -6.89 6.16 -32.50
CA SER A 81 -6.54 5.15 -33.51
C SER A 81 -5.55 4.15 -32.93
N GLY A 82 -5.66 2.91 -33.34
CA GLY A 82 -4.72 1.86 -32.95
C GLY A 82 -4.44 0.91 -34.11
N GLU A 83 -3.26 0.29 -34.05
CA GLU A 83 -2.85 -0.74 -35.00
C GLU A 83 -2.12 -1.85 -34.28
N ILE A 84 -2.50 -3.10 -34.55
CA ILE A 84 -1.84 -4.30 -34.03
C ILE A 84 -1.31 -5.08 -35.19
N THR A 85 0.01 -5.24 -35.25
CA THR A 85 0.73 -5.92 -36.32
C THR A 85 1.43 -7.15 -35.76
N PRO A 86 1.00 -8.38 -36.11
CA PRO A 86 1.74 -9.59 -35.80
C PRO A 86 3.09 -9.62 -36.55
N ILE A 87 4.20 -9.75 -35.80
CA ILE A 87 5.52 -9.85 -36.40
C ILE A 87 5.76 -11.31 -36.82
N GLY A 88 6.06 -11.52 -38.08
CA GLY A 88 6.23 -12.87 -38.66
C GLY A 88 5.05 -13.33 -39.50
N GLY A 89 4.07 -12.47 -39.72
CA GLY A 89 2.94 -12.69 -40.63
C GLY A 89 1.60 -12.75 -39.89
N GLY A 90 0.56 -12.39 -40.59
CA GLY A 90 -0.80 -12.31 -40.05
C GLY A 90 -1.53 -11.04 -40.51
N LYS A 91 -2.80 -10.95 -40.16
CA LYS A 91 -3.63 -9.79 -40.49
C LYS A 91 -3.36 -8.65 -39.53
N VAL A 92 -3.04 -7.48 -40.06
CA VAL A 92 -2.99 -6.23 -39.29
C VAL A 92 -4.41 -5.85 -38.85
N VAL A 93 -4.58 -5.58 -37.57
CA VAL A 93 -5.82 -5.14 -36.96
C VAL A 93 -5.77 -3.64 -36.74
N LYS A 94 -6.67 -2.89 -37.37
CA LYS A 94 -6.83 -1.44 -37.14
C LYS A 94 -7.98 -1.21 -36.18
N LEU A 95 -7.72 -0.40 -35.14
CA LEU A 95 -8.65 -0.08 -34.08
C LEU A 95 -9.16 1.36 -34.20
N LYS A 96 -10.42 1.53 -33.91
CA LYS A 96 -11.10 2.84 -33.76
C LYS A 96 -11.70 2.91 -32.35
N GLN A 97 -12.12 4.09 -31.92
CA GLN A 97 -12.72 4.28 -30.59
C GLN A 97 -13.88 3.31 -30.27
N LYS A 98 -14.69 2.95 -31.27
CA LYS A 98 -15.80 1.99 -31.12
C LYS A 98 -15.37 0.54 -30.82
N ASP A 99 -14.09 0.23 -31.05
CA ASP A 99 -13.49 -1.09 -30.77
C ASP A 99 -12.94 -1.19 -29.34
N LEU A 100 -12.91 -0.06 -28.60
CA LEU A 100 -12.59 -0.03 -27.20
C LEU A 100 -13.78 -0.50 -26.36
N VAL A 101 -13.49 -1.25 -25.30
CA VAL A 101 -14.49 -1.63 -24.31
C VAL A 101 -14.78 -0.42 -23.43
N TYR A 102 -16.04 -0.02 -23.38
CA TYR A 102 -16.51 1.08 -22.56
C TYR A 102 -17.12 0.54 -21.27
N TYR A 103 -16.62 1.02 -20.15
CA TYR A 103 -17.19 0.75 -18.83
C TYR A 103 -17.64 2.07 -18.19
N SER A 104 -18.95 2.23 -17.95
CA SER A 104 -19.43 3.28 -17.07
C SER A 104 -18.93 3.01 -15.65
N LEU A 105 -18.34 4.01 -15.02
CA LEU A 105 -17.86 3.91 -13.64
C LEU A 105 -18.87 4.50 -12.65
N SER A 106 -19.85 5.22 -13.14
CA SER A 106 -20.82 5.93 -12.31
C SER A 106 -22.11 5.12 -12.05
N GLU A 107 -22.47 4.18 -12.92
CA GLU A 107 -23.75 3.43 -12.87
C GLU A 107 -24.97 4.34 -12.53
N GLY A 108 -24.94 5.60 -12.96
CA GLY A 108 -25.96 6.61 -12.66
C GLY A 108 -25.79 7.35 -11.33
N LEU A 109 -24.70 7.12 -10.58
CA LEU A 109 -24.43 7.76 -9.28
C LEU A 109 -23.59 9.05 -9.37
N ALA A 110 -22.95 9.28 -10.50
CA ALA A 110 -22.10 10.45 -10.74
C ALA A 110 -22.07 10.78 -12.24
N ASP A 111 -21.40 11.89 -12.60
CA ASP A 111 -21.18 12.33 -13.99
C ASP A 111 -20.80 11.21 -14.97
N ASP A 112 -20.81 11.49 -16.26
CA ASP A 112 -20.44 10.63 -17.41
C ASP A 112 -19.01 10.03 -17.31
N SER A 113 -18.64 9.51 -16.14
CA SER A 113 -17.34 8.92 -15.92
C SER A 113 -17.26 7.52 -16.50
N ALA A 114 -16.20 7.31 -17.26
CA ALA A 114 -16.00 6.07 -17.98
C ALA A 114 -14.54 5.67 -18.06
N ARG A 115 -14.34 4.37 -18.20
CA ARG A 115 -13.06 3.77 -18.58
C ARG A 115 -13.19 3.16 -19.97
N TRP A 116 -12.32 3.61 -20.87
CA TRP A 116 -12.13 3.02 -22.19
C TRP A 116 -10.94 2.08 -22.11
N ALA A 117 -11.09 0.84 -22.49
CA ALA A 117 -10.05 -0.17 -22.36
C ALA A 117 -9.89 -1.03 -23.59
N TYR A 118 -8.66 -1.47 -23.84
CA TYR A 118 -8.35 -2.48 -24.86
C TYR A 118 -7.15 -3.32 -24.40
N LEU A 119 -7.24 -4.63 -24.52
CA LEU A 119 -6.14 -5.55 -24.29
C LEU A 119 -5.77 -6.23 -25.61
N PRO A 120 -4.58 -6.04 -26.17
CA PRO A 120 -4.15 -6.70 -27.40
C PRO A 120 -4.13 -8.20 -27.25
N ASP A 121 -4.66 -8.90 -28.25
CA ASP A 121 -4.62 -10.35 -28.35
C ASP A 121 -3.97 -10.81 -29.66
N GLY A 122 -3.52 -12.07 -29.70
CA GLY A 122 -2.87 -12.69 -30.85
C GLY A 122 -1.53 -13.33 -30.51
N PRO A 123 -0.89 -14.02 -31.49
CA PRO A 123 0.42 -14.63 -31.30
C PRO A 123 1.52 -13.57 -31.16
N CYS A 124 2.41 -13.74 -30.18
CA CYS A 124 3.61 -12.91 -30.06
C CYS A 124 4.70 -13.39 -31.04
N PRO A 125 5.58 -12.48 -31.54
CA PRO A 125 5.64 -11.06 -31.23
C PRO A 125 4.54 -10.22 -31.88
N LEU A 126 4.05 -9.21 -31.15
CA LEU A 126 3.06 -8.22 -31.59
C LEU A 126 3.65 -6.83 -31.53
N LEU A 127 3.54 -6.04 -32.61
CA LEU A 127 3.75 -4.60 -32.57
C LEU A 127 2.40 -3.91 -32.37
N VAL A 128 2.28 -3.13 -31.32
CA VAL A 128 1.07 -2.38 -30.96
C VAL A 128 1.39 -0.90 -31.05
N HIS A 129 0.58 -0.17 -31.81
CA HIS A 129 0.66 1.29 -31.91
C HIS A 129 -0.68 1.91 -31.52
N TYR A 130 -0.63 2.93 -30.63
CA TYR A 130 -1.78 3.74 -30.26
C TYR A 130 -1.48 5.21 -30.40
N THR A 131 -2.46 5.95 -30.93
CA THR A 131 -2.48 7.41 -30.88
C THR A 131 -3.85 7.83 -30.38
N TYR A 132 -3.89 8.68 -29.34
CA TYR A 132 -5.15 9.22 -28.84
C TYR A 132 -5.00 10.63 -28.29
N LYS A 133 -6.14 11.32 -28.19
CA LYS A 133 -6.25 12.67 -27.65
C LYS A 133 -7.38 12.74 -26.62
N VAL A 134 -7.07 13.34 -25.46
CA VAL A 134 -8.03 13.67 -24.42
C VAL A 134 -8.08 15.18 -24.26
N THR A 135 -9.27 15.76 -24.40
CA THR A 135 -9.50 17.19 -24.20
C THR A 135 -9.92 17.44 -22.76
N TYR A 136 -9.24 18.37 -22.10
CA TYR A 136 -9.51 18.85 -20.75
C TYR A 136 -10.32 20.15 -20.82
N ARG A 137 -11.29 20.29 -19.92
CA ARG A 137 -12.15 21.48 -19.78
C ARG A 137 -12.61 21.62 -18.33
N ASN A 138 -13.16 22.78 -17.98
CA ASN A 138 -13.66 23.12 -16.65
C ASN A 138 -12.60 23.14 -15.56
N GLY A 139 -11.31 23.11 -15.92
CA GLY A 139 -10.22 23.27 -14.98
C GLY A 139 -9.11 22.24 -15.10
N ILE A 140 -7.95 22.64 -14.61
CA ILE A 140 -6.73 21.84 -14.56
C ILE A 140 -6.09 22.02 -13.19
N ALA A 141 -6.14 20.99 -12.36
CA ALA A 141 -5.47 20.96 -11.05
C ALA A 141 -4.06 20.35 -11.14
N SER A 142 -3.85 19.41 -12.07
CA SER A 142 -2.55 18.82 -12.41
C SER A 142 -2.51 18.47 -13.89
N PHE A 143 -1.32 18.44 -14.47
CA PHE A 143 -1.12 17.83 -15.79
C PHE A 143 -1.08 16.31 -15.64
N PRO A 144 -1.26 15.51 -16.71
CA PRO A 144 -1.09 14.08 -16.65
C PRO A 144 0.29 13.72 -16.08
N SER A 145 0.33 12.85 -15.06
CA SER A 145 1.60 12.33 -14.54
C SER A 145 2.20 11.37 -15.57
N PHE A 146 3.48 11.53 -15.84
CA PHE A 146 4.20 10.63 -16.76
C PHE A 146 4.99 9.60 -15.98
N LEU A 147 4.77 8.32 -16.28
CA LEU A 147 5.59 7.20 -15.85
C LEU A 147 6.04 6.42 -17.09
N ALA A 148 7.33 6.22 -17.23
CA ALA A 148 7.87 5.60 -18.45
C ALA A 148 7.34 4.18 -18.68
N VAL A 149 7.07 3.44 -17.59
CA VAL A 149 6.49 2.09 -17.59
C VAL A 149 5.92 1.75 -16.22
N MET A 150 4.87 0.93 -16.18
CA MET A 150 4.28 0.41 -14.92
C MET A 150 4.46 -1.10 -14.77
N ASP A 151 4.65 -1.84 -15.85
CA ASP A 151 4.77 -3.29 -15.83
C ASP A 151 6.22 -3.75 -15.64
N GLU A 152 6.41 -4.85 -14.94
CA GLU A 152 7.72 -5.48 -14.79
C GLU A 152 8.26 -6.03 -16.11
N LYS A 153 9.57 -6.11 -16.23
CA LYS A 153 10.27 -6.72 -17.39
C LYS A 153 9.87 -6.10 -18.72
N VAL A 154 9.68 -4.80 -18.69
CA VAL A 154 9.43 -3.98 -19.86
C VAL A 154 10.57 -2.99 -20.04
N ARG A 155 11.25 -3.06 -21.18
CA ARG A 155 12.28 -2.08 -21.60
C ARG A 155 11.59 -0.85 -22.19
N VAL A 156 12.21 0.31 -22.06
CA VAL A 156 11.81 1.53 -22.78
C VAL A 156 12.99 2.00 -23.61
N THR A 157 12.86 1.94 -24.93
CA THR A 157 13.91 2.40 -25.84
C THR A 157 13.94 3.92 -25.92
N LYS A 158 12.78 4.56 -25.99
CA LYS A 158 12.65 6.02 -26.05
C LYS A 158 11.32 6.45 -25.44
N ALA A 159 11.38 7.49 -24.61
CA ALA A 159 10.16 8.15 -24.13
C ALA A 159 10.36 9.67 -24.06
N SER A 160 9.27 10.42 -24.18
CA SER A 160 9.23 11.85 -24.00
C SER A 160 7.92 12.32 -23.40
N TYR A 161 8.02 13.31 -22.54
CA TYR A 161 6.86 14.03 -22.02
C TYR A 161 7.05 15.52 -22.25
N THR A 162 6.03 16.23 -22.69
CA THR A 162 6.07 17.65 -22.97
C THR A 162 4.85 18.34 -22.36
N VAL A 163 5.10 19.45 -21.67
CA VAL A 163 4.08 20.38 -21.20
C VAL A 163 4.32 21.72 -21.91
N ASP A 164 3.36 22.13 -22.73
CA ASP A 164 3.44 23.32 -23.57
C ASP A 164 2.39 24.32 -23.04
N VAL A 165 2.86 25.46 -22.51
CA VAL A 165 2.03 26.47 -21.84
C VAL A 165 2.25 27.85 -22.48
N PRO A 166 1.32 28.81 -22.32
CA PRO A 166 1.56 30.21 -22.69
C PRO A 166 2.80 30.76 -21.97
N GLU A 167 3.56 31.62 -22.64
CA GLU A 167 4.72 32.29 -22.04
C GLU A 167 4.32 33.05 -20.76
N GLY A 168 5.10 32.85 -19.69
CA GLY A 168 4.82 33.41 -18.37
C GLY A 168 3.79 32.66 -17.54
N PHE A 169 3.23 31.55 -18.03
CA PHE A 169 2.37 30.68 -17.22
C PHE A 169 3.22 29.80 -16.28
N ALA A 170 3.11 30.06 -14.98
CA ALA A 170 3.95 29.39 -13.99
C ALA A 170 3.55 27.91 -13.81
N ILE A 171 4.50 27.01 -14.00
CA ILE A 171 4.40 25.59 -13.66
C ILE A 171 5.46 25.21 -12.64
N LYS A 172 5.24 24.10 -11.98
CA LYS A 172 6.25 23.40 -11.17
C LYS A 172 6.30 21.94 -11.56
N HIS A 173 7.46 21.35 -11.42
CA HIS A 173 7.68 19.96 -11.79
C HIS A 173 8.68 19.27 -10.88
N LEU A 174 8.60 17.96 -10.84
CA LEU A 174 9.58 17.06 -10.25
C LEU A 174 9.74 15.86 -11.18
N SER A 175 10.97 15.51 -11.51
CA SER A 175 11.26 14.38 -12.39
C SER A 175 12.43 13.56 -11.89
N GLY A 176 12.42 12.27 -12.20
CA GLY A 176 13.51 11.33 -11.92
C GLY A 176 13.82 10.48 -13.15
N GLY A 177 15.11 10.30 -13.46
CA GLY A 177 15.56 9.44 -14.55
C GLY A 177 15.27 9.94 -15.98
N MET A 178 14.95 11.22 -16.15
CA MET A 178 14.69 11.86 -17.44
C MET A 178 15.49 13.15 -17.59
N ASP A 179 15.94 13.46 -18.80
CA ASP A 179 16.63 14.69 -19.14
C ASP A 179 15.61 15.80 -19.39
N TYR A 180 15.75 16.93 -18.68
CA TYR A 180 14.86 18.09 -18.78
C TYR A 180 15.46 19.19 -19.65
N SER A 181 14.61 19.86 -20.43
CA SER A 181 14.92 21.08 -21.17
C SER A 181 13.67 21.96 -21.29
N SER A 182 13.86 23.27 -21.40
CA SER A 182 12.79 24.21 -21.74
C SER A 182 13.19 25.13 -22.88
N GLU A 183 12.22 25.53 -23.69
CA GLU A 183 12.39 26.51 -24.76
C GLU A 183 11.18 27.46 -24.82
N SER A 184 11.45 28.74 -25.07
CA SER A 184 10.40 29.74 -25.35
C SER A 184 10.38 30.07 -26.83
N LYS A 185 9.24 29.92 -27.46
CA LYS A 185 9.04 30.18 -28.88
C LYS A 185 7.59 30.54 -29.20
N ASP A 186 7.40 31.55 -30.04
CA ASP A 186 6.07 31.96 -30.55
C ASP A 186 5.06 32.26 -29.43
N GLY A 187 5.52 32.91 -28.32
CA GLY A 187 4.69 33.25 -27.16
C GLY A 187 4.27 32.05 -26.29
N ARG A 188 4.99 30.95 -26.40
CA ARG A 188 4.77 29.74 -25.59
C ARG A 188 6.07 29.28 -24.96
N GLU A 189 5.94 28.63 -23.82
CA GLU A 189 7.03 27.95 -23.13
C GLU A 189 6.78 26.44 -23.13
N ARG A 190 7.76 25.70 -23.65
CA ARG A 190 7.70 24.25 -23.78
C ARG A 190 8.69 23.60 -22.84
N HIS A 191 8.17 22.87 -21.85
CA HIS A 191 8.95 22.05 -20.93
C HIS A 191 8.96 20.61 -21.44
N SER A 192 10.16 20.04 -21.65
CA SER A 192 10.32 18.72 -22.25
C SER A 192 11.23 17.83 -21.40
N TRP A 193 10.81 16.60 -21.20
CA TRP A 193 11.58 15.56 -20.53
C TRP A 193 11.78 14.41 -21.52
N THR A 194 13.01 13.91 -21.62
CA THR A 194 13.35 12.83 -22.56
C THR A 194 14.05 11.70 -21.85
N LEU A 195 13.75 10.49 -22.27
CA LEU A 195 14.35 9.25 -21.80
C LEU A 195 14.95 8.50 -22.98
N LYS A 196 16.20 8.08 -22.84
CA LYS A 196 16.87 7.19 -23.77
C LYS A 196 17.31 5.96 -23.01
N ASP A 197 16.73 4.83 -23.37
CA ASP A 197 17.07 3.50 -22.85
C ASP A 197 16.91 3.31 -21.33
N PHE A 198 15.79 2.70 -20.95
CA PHE A 198 15.56 2.19 -19.62
C PHE A 198 15.39 0.67 -19.69
N GLY A 199 16.25 -0.09 -19.01
CA GLY A 199 16.30 -1.55 -19.07
C GLY A 199 15.09 -2.27 -18.43
N GLY A 200 14.21 -1.55 -17.76
CA GLY A 200 13.09 -2.11 -17.00
C GLY A 200 13.45 -2.48 -15.56
N TYR A 201 12.49 -3.02 -14.84
CA TYR A 201 12.64 -3.59 -13.49
C TYR A 201 12.02 -4.99 -13.45
N ALA A 202 12.28 -5.76 -12.41
CA ALA A 202 11.58 -7.00 -12.12
C ALA A 202 10.86 -6.88 -10.78
N GLU A 203 9.68 -7.47 -10.66
CA GLU A 203 9.02 -7.61 -9.37
C GLU A 203 9.77 -8.62 -8.49
N GLU A 204 10.16 -8.17 -7.32
CA GLU A 204 10.87 -8.95 -6.32
C GLU A 204 10.27 -8.67 -4.94
N GLU A 205 10.18 -9.68 -4.11
CA GLU A 205 9.66 -9.52 -2.75
C GLU A 205 10.49 -8.49 -1.97
N SER A 206 9.81 -7.61 -1.22
CA SER A 206 10.45 -6.55 -0.45
C SER A 206 11.38 -5.65 -1.28
N MET A 207 11.02 -5.35 -2.53
CA MET A 207 11.73 -4.36 -3.35
C MET A 207 11.31 -2.92 -2.98
N PRO A 208 12.06 -1.89 -3.38
CA PRO A 208 11.61 -0.50 -3.32
C PRO A 208 10.28 -0.31 -4.06
N SER A 209 9.59 0.79 -3.75
CA SER A 209 8.39 1.16 -4.51
C SER A 209 8.71 1.32 -6.00
N VAL A 210 7.81 0.90 -6.89
CA VAL A 210 7.96 1.09 -8.34
C VAL A 210 8.23 2.56 -8.68
N PHE A 211 7.65 3.50 -7.96
CA PHE A 211 7.90 4.95 -8.12
C PHE A 211 9.33 5.39 -7.79
N GLU A 212 10.12 4.56 -7.13
CA GLU A 212 11.57 4.79 -6.92
C GLU A 212 12.42 4.16 -8.03
N LEU A 213 11.87 3.22 -8.81
CA LEU A 213 12.60 2.41 -9.78
C LEU A 213 12.41 2.89 -11.22
N VAL A 214 11.29 3.52 -11.55
CA VAL A 214 10.94 3.90 -12.92
C VAL A 214 11.15 5.39 -13.16
N PRO A 215 11.55 5.81 -14.37
CA PRO A 215 11.61 7.21 -14.75
C PRO A 215 10.21 7.84 -14.71
N TYR A 216 10.11 9.07 -14.16
CA TYR A 216 8.85 9.76 -13.95
C TYR A 216 8.95 11.28 -14.15
N VAL A 217 7.80 11.89 -14.43
CA VAL A 217 7.60 13.34 -14.37
C VAL A 217 6.26 13.61 -13.68
N TYR A 218 6.30 14.43 -12.63
CA TYR A 218 5.17 15.11 -12.07
C TYR A 218 5.24 16.58 -12.49
N ALA A 219 4.15 17.11 -13.01
CA ALA A 219 4.07 18.51 -13.39
C ALA A 219 2.67 19.07 -13.08
N SER A 220 2.62 20.29 -12.58
CA SER A 220 1.36 20.93 -12.26
C SER A 220 1.43 22.45 -12.45
N PRO A 221 0.30 23.13 -12.75
CA PRO A 221 0.24 24.57 -12.74
C PRO A 221 0.45 25.08 -11.31
N VAL A 222 1.02 26.27 -11.15
CA VAL A 222 1.07 26.94 -9.83
C VAL A 222 -0.31 27.49 -9.48
N SER A 223 -1.01 28.12 -10.43
CA SER A 223 -2.40 28.57 -10.24
C SER A 223 -3.37 27.44 -10.54
N ILE A 224 -4.39 27.28 -9.72
CA ILE A 224 -5.49 26.33 -9.93
C ILE A 224 -6.73 27.11 -10.32
N ASP A 225 -7.42 26.67 -11.36
CA ASP A 225 -8.80 27.00 -11.65
C ASP A 225 -9.50 25.69 -12.05
N TYR A 226 -10.33 25.17 -11.13
CA TYR A 226 -10.91 23.84 -11.27
C TYR A 226 -12.34 23.81 -10.76
N GLY A 227 -13.28 23.54 -11.66
CA GLY A 227 -14.71 23.49 -11.34
C GLY A 227 -15.29 24.80 -10.82
N GLY A 228 -14.71 25.96 -11.20
CA GLY A 228 -15.11 27.28 -10.74
C GLY A 228 -14.47 27.73 -9.43
N TYR A 229 -13.55 26.94 -8.88
CA TYR A 229 -12.77 27.30 -7.68
C TYR A 229 -11.35 27.67 -8.09
N SER A 230 -10.96 28.92 -7.86
CA SER A 230 -9.63 29.45 -8.16
C SER A 230 -8.77 29.49 -6.91
N GLY A 231 -7.46 29.25 -7.08
CA GLY A 231 -6.48 29.27 -6.01
C GLY A 231 -5.07 29.04 -6.50
N THR A 232 -4.19 28.66 -5.60
CA THR A 232 -2.80 28.33 -5.92
C THR A 232 -2.34 27.10 -5.16
N GLN A 233 -1.39 26.38 -5.74
CA GLN A 233 -0.68 25.28 -5.09
C GLN A 233 0.82 25.56 -5.00
N SER A 234 1.19 26.83 -4.75
CA SER A 234 2.59 27.23 -4.56
C SER A 234 3.26 26.45 -3.43
N ASP A 235 2.53 26.21 -2.37
CA ASP A 235 2.94 25.44 -1.19
C ASP A 235 1.75 24.70 -0.54
N TRP A 236 2.00 23.97 0.54
CA TRP A 236 0.97 23.20 1.23
C TRP A 236 -0.04 24.06 1.96
N LYS A 237 0.35 25.25 2.41
CA LYS A 237 -0.57 26.20 3.05
C LYS A 237 -1.66 26.64 2.08
N GLU A 238 -1.25 27.07 0.90
CA GLU A 238 -2.18 27.51 -0.15
C GLU A 238 -3.07 26.38 -0.67
N ILE A 239 -2.52 25.14 -0.80
CA ILE A 239 -3.32 23.96 -1.12
C ILE A 239 -4.41 23.75 -0.06
N GLY A 240 -4.08 23.91 1.22
CA GLY A 240 -5.05 23.81 2.30
C GLY A 240 -6.16 24.83 2.22
N CYS A 241 -5.84 26.12 1.96
CA CYS A 241 -6.82 27.17 1.74
C CYS A 241 -7.78 26.81 0.59
N TRP A 242 -7.23 26.33 -0.53
CA TRP A 242 -8.05 25.96 -1.68
C TRP A 242 -8.95 24.74 -1.39
N LEU A 243 -8.43 23.70 -0.71
CA LEU A 243 -9.23 22.56 -0.29
C LEU A 243 -10.32 22.94 0.72
N ALA A 244 -10.07 23.90 1.60
CA ALA A 244 -11.08 24.42 2.52
C ALA A 244 -12.26 25.08 1.77
N GLN A 245 -11.99 25.84 0.70
CA GLN A 245 -13.04 26.40 -0.16
C GLN A 245 -13.94 25.30 -0.77
N LEU A 246 -13.36 24.15 -1.18
CA LEU A 246 -14.13 23.03 -1.70
C LEU A 246 -15.05 22.38 -0.66
N GLN A 247 -14.78 22.59 0.63
CA GLN A 247 -15.56 22.04 1.75
C GLN A 247 -16.65 23.00 2.25
N GLU A 248 -16.66 24.26 1.80
CA GLU A 248 -17.67 25.25 2.22
C GLU A 248 -19.09 24.77 1.91
N GLY A 249 -19.99 24.84 2.89
CA GLY A 249 -21.38 24.37 2.80
C GLY A 249 -21.55 22.85 2.67
N ARG A 250 -20.47 22.06 2.75
CA ARG A 250 -20.55 20.58 2.62
C ARG A 250 -20.69 19.84 3.94
N GLN A 251 -20.58 20.54 5.08
CA GLN A 251 -20.70 19.97 6.43
C GLN A 251 -22.07 20.22 7.06
N GLU A 252 -22.98 20.87 6.38
CA GLU A 252 -24.31 21.13 6.91
C GLU A 252 -25.08 19.84 7.10
N LEU A 253 -25.77 19.73 8.24
CA LEU A 253 -26.70 18.65 8.59
C LEU A 253 -28.08 19.27 8.87
N ASP A 254 -29.14 18.52 8.55
CA ASP A 254 -30.49 18.95 8.88
C ASP A 254 -30.69 19.01 10.41
N PRO A 255 -31.51 19.96 10.93
CA PRO A 255 -31.75 20.07 12.38
C PRO A 255 -32.23 18.77 13.04
N GLN A 256 -32.97 17.92 12.32
CA GLN A 256 -33.41 16.63 12.81
C GLN A 256 -32.23 15.66 12.95
N GLN A 257 -31.29 15.67 12.02
CA GLN A 257 -30.07 14.87 12.08
C GLN A 257 -29.20 15.29 13.26
N VAL A 258 -29.01 16.61 13.43
CA VAL A 258 -28.27 17.17 14.58
C VAL A 258 -28.88 16.72 15.90
N ALA A 259 -30.21 16.82 16.04
CA ALA A 259 -30.92 16.38 17.25
C ALA A 259 -30.75 14.87 17.51
N GLN A 260 -30.78 14.04 16.46
CA GLN A 260 -30.53 12.60 16.57
C GLN A 260 -29.12 12.31 17.07
N LEU A 261 -28.10 12.97 16.53
CA LEU A 261 -26.69 12.77 16.91
C LEU A 261 -26.44 13.22 18.36
N GLN A 262 -27.04 14.35 18.77
CA GLN A 262 -26.96 14.87 20.14
C GLN A 262 -27.64 13.90 21.12
N GLU A 263 -28.79 13.32 20.77
CA GLU A 263 -29.45 12.33 21.58
C GLU A 263 -28.64 11.04 21.72
N MET A 264 -27.98 10.57 20.63
CA MET A 264 -27.09 9.41 20.67
C MET A 264 -25.89 9.63 21.60
N CYS A 265 -25.40 10.86 21.70
CA CYS A 265 -24.26 11.22 22.54
C CYS A 265 -24.66 11.84 23.90
N ARG A 266 -25.94 11.82 24.28
CA ARG A 266 -26.45 12.49 25.49
C ARG A 266 -25.70 12.09 26.75
N ASP A 267 -25.38 10.81 26.89
CA ASP A 267 -24.75 10.24 28.09
C ASP A 267 -23.19 10.24 27.97
N CYS A 268 -22.62 10.72 26.84
CA CYS A 268 -21.20 10.83 26.65
C CYS A 268 -20.62 12.03 27.42
N THR A 269 -19.57 11.78 28.19
CA THR A 269 -18.92 12.79 29.03
C THR A 269 -17.63 13.32 28.42
N THR A 270 -16.99 12.55 27.52
CA THR A 270 -15.71 12.87 26.87
C THR A 270 -15.85 12.92 25.36
N ASP A 271 -14.90 13.59 24.69
CA ASP A 271 -14.85 13.65 23.23
C ASP A 271 -14.52 12.25 22.62
N LEU A 272 -13.73 11.45 23.32
CA LEU A 272 -13.49 10.06 22.95
C LEU A 272 -14.78 9.23 22.92
N GLU A 273 -15.64 9.33 23.95
CA GLU A 273 -16.92 8.62 23.99
C GLU A 273 -17.83 9.04 22.84
N ARG A 274 -17.92 10.35 22.53
CA ARG A 274 -18.69 10.87 21.40
C ARG A 274 -18.13 10.34 20.08
N LEU A 275 -16.81 10.37 19.91
CA LEU A 275 -16.15 9.83 18.72
C LEU A 275 -16.43 8.34 18.53
N GLN A 276 -16.37 7.52 19.60
CA GLN A 276 -16.68 6.09 19.56
C GLN A 276 -18.12 5.81 19.11
N VAL A 277 -19.08 6.56 19.64
CA VAL A 277 -20.50 6.44 19.28
C VAL A 277 -20.71 6.79 17.80
N LEU A 278 -20.17 7.93 17.35
CA LEU A 278 -20.38 8.43 16.00
C LEU A 278 -19.59 7.62 14.94
N TYR A 279 -18.39 7.15 15.28
CA TYR A 279 -17.64 6.25 14.39
C TYR A 279 -18.34 4.90 14.20
N ARG A 280 -18.90 4.34 15.27
CA ARG A 280 -19.73 3.11 15.19
C ARG A 280 -20.98 3.36 14.34
N TYR A 281 -21.61 4.52 14.48
CA TYR A 281 -22.76 4.90 13.66
C TYR A 281 -22.37 5.00 12.18
N LEU A 282 -21.28 5.70 11.85
CA LEU A 282 -20.75 5.77 10.49
C LEU A 282 -20.55 4.37 9.88
N ARG A 283 -19.83 3.50 10.59
CA ARG A 283 -19.52 2.12 10.14
C ARG A 283 -20.77 1.28 9.84
N ASN A 284 -21.82 1.46 10.62
CA ASN A 284 -23.06 0.67 10.52
C ASN A 284 -24.05 1.21 9.49
N THR A 285 -23.96 2.50 9.15
CA THR A 285 -24.96 3.17 8.30
C THR A 285 -24.41 3.55 6.93
N THR A 286 -23.10 3.47 6.70
CA THR A 286 -22.49 3.85 5.44
C THR A 286 -21.62 2.75 4.86
N ARG A 287 -21.31 2.89 3.56
CA ARG A 287 -20.36 2.06 2.84
C ARG A 287 -19.46 2.93 1.97
N TYR A 288 -18.25 2.47 1.74
CA TYR A 288 -17.34 3.11 0.80
C TYR A 288 -17.75 2.85 -0.66
N VAL A 289 -17.87 3.92 -1.44
CA VAL A 289 -18.02 3.88 -2.90
C VAL A 289 -17.09 4.92 -3.49
N SER A 290 -16.19 4.51 -4.38
CA SER A 290 -15.22 5.43 -5.00
C SER A 290 -15.92 6.37 -5.99
N LEU A 291 -15.88 7.67 -5.71
CA LEU A 291 -16.45 8.75 -6.53
C LEU A 291 -15.37 9.79 -6.83
N GLN A 292 -14.43 9.48 -7.73
CA GLN A 292 -13.24 10.30 -7.97
C GLN A 292 -13.24 10.95 -9.36
N PHE A 293 -14.38 11.53 -9.76
CA PHE A 293 -14.57 12.07 -11.10
C PHE A 293 -14.96 13.55 -11.09
N GLY A 294 -14.48 14.30 -12.08
CA GLY A 294 -14.73 15.72 -12.19
C GLY A 294 -14.37 16.46 -10.91
N ILE A 295 -15.20 17.41 -10.50
CA ILE A 295 -15.00 18.13 -9.23
C ILE A 295 -15.05 17.21 -8.01
N GLY A 296 -15.86 16.14 -8.04
CA GLY A 296 -15.94 15.11 -6.99
C GLY A 296 -14.63 14.34 -6.78
N GLY A 297 -13.66 14.43 -7.69
CA GLY A 297 -12.31 13.95 -7.47
C GLY A 297 -11.57 14.66 -6.32
N LEU A 298 -11.96 15.92 -6.02
CA LEU A 298 -11.31 16.78 -5.01
C LEU A 298 -12.30 17.32 -3.98
N GLN A 299 -13.54 17.62 -4.36
CA GLN A 299 -14.60 18.12 -3.48
C GLN A 299 -15.30 16.96 -2.77
N PRO A 300 -15.52 17.03 -1.44
CA PRO A 300 -16.29 16.01 -0.74
C PRO A 300 -17.78 16.06 -1.09
N MET A 301 -18.45 14.90 -1.07
CA MET A 301 -19.90 14.82 -1.05
C MET A 301 -20.44 15.55 0.19
N ALA A 302 -21.57 16.24 0.07
CA ALA A 302 -22.18 16.91 1.19
C ALA A 302 -22.62 15.92 2.28
N ALA A 303 -22.48 16.31 3.57
CA ALA A 303 -22.81 15.45 4.71
C ALA A 303 -24.27 14.97 4.68
N THR A 304 -25.22 15.83 4.32
CA THR A 304 -26.63 15.47 4.12
C THR A 304 -26.85 14.45 3.01
N GLU A 305 -26.05 14.49 1.95
CA GLU A 305 -26.11 13.50 0.85
C GLU A 305 -25.60 12.15 1.31
N VAL A 306 -24.44 12.11 2.01
CA VAL A 306 -23.89 10.87 2.57
C VAL A 306 -24.88 10.23 3.54
N PHE A 307 -25.50 11.02 4.41
CA PHE A 307 -26.56 10.53 5.31
C PHE A 307 -27.72 9.89 4.54
N ARG A 308 -28.23 10.58 3.52
CA ARG A 308 -29.39 10.13 2.72
C ARG A 308 -29.08 8.89 1.89
N MET A 309 -27.88 8.82 1.31
CA MET A 309 -27.49 7.78 0.37
C MET A 309 -26.87 6.55 1.04
N GLY A 310 -26.35 6.69 2.26
CA GLY A 310 -25.65 5.63 2.99
C GLY A 310 -24.32 5.21 2.34
N PHE A 311 -23.69 6.09 1.55
CA PHE A 311 -22.38 5.85 0.99
C PHE A 311 -21.60 7.15 0.73
N GLY A 312 -20.29 7.02 0.58
CA GLY A 312 -19.38 8.08 0.15
C GLY A 312 -18.00 7.51 -0.17
N ASP A 313 -17.16 8.32 -0.80
CA ASP A 313 -15.74 8.04 -0.93
C ASP A 313 -14.96 8.51 0.32
N CYS A 314 -13.62 8.43 0.29
CA CYS A 314 -12.80 8.87 1.43
C CYS A 314 -13.08 10.31 1.85
N LYS A 315 -13.29 11.22 0.88
CA LYS A 315 -13.62 12.61 1.13
C LYS A 315 -15.01 12.78 1.75
N GLY A 316 -16.02 12.14 1.14
CA GLY A 316 -17.41 12.21 1.59
C GLY A 316 -17.61 11.62 2.98
N LEU A 317 -17.06 10.43 3.26
CA LEU A 317 -17.18 9.77 4.57
C LEU A 317 -16.44 10.54 5.66
N SER A 318 -15.23 11.05 5.38
CA SER A 318 -14.49 11.88 6.34
C SER A 318 -15.21 13.20 6.60
N ASN A 319 -15.73 13.86 5.56
CA ASN A 319 -16.52 15.07 5.72
C ASN A 319 -17.81 14.85 6.54
N TYR A 320 -18.46 13.71 6.32
CA TYR A 320 -19.67 13.34 7.06
C TYR A 320 -19.37 13.08 8.54
N LEU A 321 -18.31 12.32 8.86
CA LEU A 321 -17.91 12.13 10.26
C LEU A 321 -17.50 13.46 10.92
N ARG A 322 -16.79 14.32 10.20
CA ARG A 322 -16.44 15.67 10.67
C ARG A 322 -17.68 16.51 11.01
N ALA A 323 -18.70 16.46 10.15
CA ALA A 323 -19.98 17.15 10.39
C ALA A 323 -20.71 16.60 11.62
N MET A 324 -20.73 15.26 11.80
CA MET A 324 -21.33 14.63 12.96
C MET A 324 -20.61 15.01 14.27
N LEU A 325 -19.28 15.00 14.27
CA LEU A 325 -18.47 15.42 15.41
C LEU A 325 -18.72 16.89 15.78
N ALA A 326 -18.76 17.78 14.78
CA ALA A 326 -19.08 19.18 15.00
C ALA A 326 -20.47 19.40 15.61
N ALA A 327 -21.47 18.60 15.22
CA ALA A 327 -22.84 18.66 15.76
C ALA A 327 -22.93 18.34 17.27
N VAL A 328 -21.93 17.62 17.82
CA VAL A 328 -21.81 17.29 19.24
C VAL A 328 -20.64 18.00 19.94
N GLY A 329 -20.05 19.02 19.29
CA GLY A 329 -19.00 19.88 19.84
C GLY A 329 -17.59 19.31 19.86
N VAL A 330 -17.30 18.25 19.09
CA VAL A 330 -15.97 17.65 18.96
C VAL A 330 -15.24 18.21 17.77
N ALA A 331 -14.04 18.76 17.98
CA ALA A 331 -13.18 19.28 16.93
C ALA A 331 -12.52 18.14 16.12
N SER A 332 -12.32 18.37 14.82
CA SER A 332 -11.59 17.41 13.97
C SER A 332 -11.06 18.08 12.71
N ASP A 333 -9.93 17.59 12.21
CA ASP A 333 -9.24 18.14 11.05
C ASP A 333 -9.32 17.19 9.86
N TYR A 334 -9.76 17.73 8.73
CA TYR A 334 -9.75 17.03 7.45
C TYR A 334 -8.30 16.83 7.01
N THR A 335 -7.87 15.60 6.81
CA THR A 335 -6.47 15.24 6.62
C THR A 335 -6.26 14.57 5.29
N ILE A 336 -5.42 15.16 4.43
CA ILE A 336 -5.01 14.55 3.18
C ILE A 336 -3.69 13.79 3.34
N ILE A 337 -3.61 12.60 2.76
CA ILE A 337 -2.52 11.66 2.91
C ILE A 337 -2.23 10.90 1.61
N HIS A 338 -0.99 10.44 1.44
CA HIS A 338 -0.66 9.39 0.48
C HIS A 338 -0.44 8.06 1.22
N ASN A 339 -1.40 7.15 1.17
CA ASN A 339 -1.39 5.89 1.94
C ASN A 339 -0.37 4.83 1.47
N ARG A 340 0.38 5.08 0.39
CA ARG A 340 1.44 4.19 -0.13
C ARG A 340 2.84 4.81 -0.07
N ARG A 341 2.92 6.12 0.22
CA ARG A 341 4.17 6.88 0.31
C ARG A 341 4.22 7.61 1.64
N ALA A 342 5.16 7.23 2.50
CA ALA A 342 5.24 7.78 3.85
C ALA A 342 5.75 9.23 3.89
N ASN A 343 6.53 9.68 2.90
CA ASN A 343 7.07 11.03 2.87
C ASN A 343 6.52 11.82 1.68
N LEU A 344 6.26 13.10 1.91
CA LEU A 344 5.98 14.03 0.84
C LEU A 344 7.23 14.23 -0.02
N LEU A 345 7.03 14.48 -1.31
CA LEU A 345 8.13 14.79 -2.22
C LEU A 345 8.69 16.18 -1.89
N PRO A 346 9.99 16.29 -1.59
CA PRO A 346 10.59 17.56 -1.17
C PRO A 346 10.48 18.63 -2.27
N GLY A 347 10.09 19.84 -1.90
CA GLY A 347 10.04 20.98 -2.82
C GLY A 347 8.94 20.92 -3.89
N TYR A 348 8.03 19.94 -3.81
CA TYR A 348 6.96 19.76 -4.78
C TYR A 348 5.61 19.64 -4.07
N ALA A 349 5.07 20.74 -3.52
CA ALA A 349 3.71 20.74 -2.99
C ALA A 349 2.72 20.62 -4.16
N SER A 350 1.90 19.57 -4.20
CA SER A 350 0.92 19.35 -5.27
C SER A 350 -0.18 18.41 -4.80
N LEU A 351 -1.41 18.66 -5.25
CA LEU A 351 -2.57 17.77 -5.04
C LEU A 351 -2.32 16.34 -5.55
N GLU A 352 -1.53 16.19 -6.59
CA GLU A 352 -1.16 14.92 -7.20
C GLU A 352 -0.37 13.99 -6.25
N GLN A 353 0.22 14.54 -5.18
CA GLN A 353 0.89 13.73 -4.17
C GLN A 353 -0.07 13.01 -3.21
N MET A 354 -1.35 13.36 -3.20
CA MET A 354 -2.33 12.85 -2.27
C MET A 354 -3.29 11.89 -2.96
N ASN A 355 -3.62 10.78 -2.30
CA ASN A 355 -4.53 9.78 -2.85
C ASN A 355 -5.63 9.34 -1.88
N HIS A 356 -5.65 9.89 -0.67
CA HIS A 356 -6.58 9.47 0.36
C HIS A 356 -6.88 10.59 1.36
N VAL A 357 -8.01 10.46 2.06
CA VAL A 357 -8.48 11.37 3.10
C VAL A 357 -8.89 10.58 4.33
N MET A 358 -8.50 11.08 5.49
CA MET A 358 -8.88 10.60 6.81
C MET A 358 -9.16 11.79 7.75
N LEU A 359 -9.51 11.55 9.00
CA LEU A 359 -9.64 12.61 10.01
C LEU A 359 -8.57 12.51 11.08
N ALA A 360 -8.11 13.66 11.55
CA ALA A 360 -7.41 13.81 12.81
C ALA A 360 -8.41 14.38 13.84
N VAL A 361 -8.61 13.69 14.95
CA VAL A 361 -9.50 14.11 16.04
C VAL A 361 -8.64 14.30 17.29
N PRO A 362 -8.30 15.55 17.66
CA PRO A 362 -7.59 15.81 18.91
C PRO A 362 -8.43 15.36 20.11
N LEU A 363 -7.83 14.64 21.04
CA LEU A 363 -8.43 14.13 22.28
C LEU A 363 -7.60 14.62 23.46
N PRO A 364 -7.80 15.89 23.90
CA PRO A 364 -6.99 16.49 24.97
C PRO A 364 -7.09 15.72 26.30
N GLU A 365 -8.24 15.10 26.57
CA GLU A 365 -8.50 14.34 27.79
C GLU A 365 -7.62 13.08 27.93
N VAL A 366 -7.12 12.54 26.80
CA VAL A 366 -6.22 11.39 26.78
C VAL A 366 -4.80 11.76 26.30
N GLY A 367 -4.58 13.05 25.94
CA GLY A 367 -3.29 13.55 25.46
C GLY A 367 -2.84 12.97 24.11
N ASP A 368 -3.77 12.57 23.25
CA ASP A 368 -3.50 11.95 21.94
C ASP A 368 -4.38 12.57 20.83
N THR A 369 -4.10 12.21 19.60
CA THR A 369 -4.93 12.48 18.43
C THR A 369 -5.39 11.15 17.84
N ALA A 370 -6.70 10.93 17.77
CA ALA A 370 -7.24 9.79 17.06
C ALA A 370 -7.14 10.01 15.56
N TRP A 371 -6.41 9.16 14.87
CA TRP A 371 -6.33 9.13 13.41
C TRP A 371 -7.40 8.16 12.90
N VAL A 372 -8.42 8.70 12.23
CA VAL A 372 -9.64 7.96 11.93
C VAL A 372 -9.72 7.63 10.46
N GLU A 373 -9.65 6.34 10.15
CA GLU A 373 -9.90 5.78 8.82
C GLU A 373 -11.42 5.62 8.63
N CYS A 374 -12.00 6.36 7.67
CA CYS A 374 -13.45 6.38 7.45
C CYS A 374 -13.92 5.41 6.37
N THR A 375 -13.01 4.84 5.56
CA THR A 375 -13.37 4.06 4.37
C THR A 375 -13.38 2.55 4.60
N ASN A 376 -12.64 2.08 5.59
CA ASN A 376 -12.58 0.66 5.93
C ASN A 376 -13.18 0.41 7.32
N PRO A 377 -14.41 -0.13 7.39
CA PRO A 377 -15.10 -0.37 8.65
C PRO A 377 -14.45 -1.46 9.53
N LEU A 378 -13.48 -2.19 9.02
CA LEU A 378 -12.76 -3.24 9.76
C LEU A 378 -11.63 -2.67 10.62
N TYR A 379 -11.12 -1.48 10.31
CA TYR A 379 -10.08 -0.87 11.15
C TYR A 379 -10.66 -0.42 12.50
N PRO A 380 -9.99 -0.79 13.60
CA PRO A 380 -10.32 -0.26 14.92
C PRO A 380 -10.16 1.25 14.99
N LEU A 381 -10.98 1.93 15.78
CA LEU A 381 -10.89 3.37 15.99
C LEU A 381 -9.51 3.75 16.54
N GLY A 382 -8.87 4.76 15.93
CA GLY A 382 -7.56 5.26 16.37
C GLY A 382 -6.37 4.39 16.01
N TYR A 383 -6.59 3.27 15.33
CA TYR A 383 -5.50 2.47 14.79
C TYR A 383 -4.82 3.19 13.62
N ARG A 384 -3.57 3.48 13.79
CA ARG A 384 -2.70 4.01 12.72
C ARG A 384 -2.18 2.83 11.91
N HIS A 385 -2.96 2.41 10.89
CA HIS A 385 -2.64 1.26 10.04
C HIS A 385 -1.34 1.49 9.24
N SER A 386 -0.83 0.45 8.60
CA SER A 386 0.46 0.46 7.87
C SER A 386 0.54 1.53 6.75
N GLY A 387 -0.59 2.00 6.23
CA GLY A 387 -0.68 3.10 5.27
C GLY A 387 -0.79 4.50 5.90
N ALA A 388 -0.72 4.62 7.23
CA ALA A 388 -0.85 5.89 7.94
C ALA A 388 0.26 6.11 8.97
N ALA A 389 0.63 5.09 9.75
CA ALA A 389 1.65 5.21 10.79
C ALA A 389 2.98 5.73 10.22
N GLY A 390 3.51 6.80 10.80
CA GLY A 390 4.76 7.43 10.38
C GLY A 390 4.67 8.25 9.07
N HIS A 391 3.50 8.39 8.45
CA HIS A 391 3.34 9.16 7.21
C HIS A 391 3.30 10.66 7.47
N GLN A 392 3.88 11.44 6.55
CA GLN A 392 3.64 12.88 6.46
C GLN A 392 2.27 13.10 5.83
N VAL A 393 1.51 14.00 6.43
CA VAL A 393 0.15 14.38 6.03
C VAL A 393 0.00 15.89 6.03
N VAL A 394 -1.12 16.36 5.49
CA VAL A 394 -1.49 17.77 5.56
C VAL A 394 -2.88 17.88 6.19
N LEU A 395 -2.96 18.56 7.33
CA LEU A 395 -4.22 18.99 7.93
C LEU A 395 -4.76 20.16 7.13
N VAL A 396 -6.05 20.17 6.86
CA VAL A 396 -6.72 21.20 6.07
C VAL A 396 -7.55 22.09 6.99
N HIS A 397 -7.12 23.34 7.14
CA HIS A 397 -7.79 24.38 7.90
C HIS A 397 -8.24 25.52 6.97
N ASN A 398 -9.09 26.41 7.45
CA ASN A 398 -9.49 27.60 6.69
C ASN A 398 -8.31 28.54 6.42
N GLU A 399 -7.34 28.58 7.33
CA GLU A 399 -6.13 29.40 7.25
C GLU A 399 -5.00 28.74 6.43
N GLY A 400 -5.20 27.54 5.97
CA GLY A 400 -4.25 26.82 5.12
C GLY A 400 -3.99 25.38 5.50
N GLY A 401 -3.03 24.77 4.80
CA GLY A 401 -2.57 23.40 5.05
C GLY A 401 -1.39 23.36 6.01
N GLU A 402 -1.48 22.53 7.05
CA GLU A 402 -0.41 22.26 8.00
C GLU A 402 0.21 20.89 7.76
N GLN A 403 1.52 20.87 7.49
CA GLN A 403 2.25 19.61 7.32
C GLN A 403 2.65 19.04 8.68
N ILE A 404 2.20 17.85 8.98
CA ILE A 404 2.60 17.13 10.19
C ILE A 404 2.96 15.68 9.86
N ARG A 405 3.44 14.97 10.86
CA ARG A 405 3.70 13.53 10.75
C ARG A 405 2.81 12.77 11.73
N ILE A 406 2.09 11.78 11.22
CA ILE A 406 1.38 10.82 12.07
C ILE A 406 2.43 10.05 12.88
N PRO A 407 2.31 9.98 14.21
CA PRO A 407 3.24 9.20 15.01
C PRO A 407 3.28 7.73 14.56
N GLY A 408 4.47 7.16 14.46
CA GLY A 408 4.66 5.73 14.29
C GLY A 408 4.43 4.96 15.58
N TYR A 409 4.57 3.64 15.52
CA TYR A 409 4.60 2.78 16.69
C TYR A 409 6.04 2.36 17.02
N PRO A 410 6.37 2.07 18.29
CA PRO A 410 7.62 1.41 18.63
C PRO A 410 7.75 0.06 17.93
N ASP A 411 8.91 -0.23 17.38
CA ASP A 411 9.23 -1.48 16.66
C ASP A 411 8.91 -2.76 17.45
N SER A 412 8.95 -2.69 18.79
CA SER A 412 8.68 -3.82 19.68
C SER A 412 7.21 -4.25 19.71
N LEU A 413 6.29 -3.40 19.19
CA LEU A 413 4.85 -3.69 19.17
C LEU A 413 4.43 -4.50 17.94
N SER A 414 5.21 -4.48 16.84
CA SER A 414 4.94 -5.29 15.65
C SER A 414 5.42 -6.72 15.90
N ARG A 415 4.53 -7.59 16.36
CA ARG A 415 4.89 -8.96 16.72
C ARG A 415 3.77 -9.97 16.53
N GLU A 416 4.17 -11.21 16.30
CA GLU A 416 3.34 -12.41 16.32
C GLU A 416 3.95 -13.40 17.30
N VAL A 417 3.13 -13.95 18.20
CA VAL A 417 3.54 -15.01 19.14
C VAL A 417 2.69 -16.25 18.88
N GLN A 418 3.31 -17.39 18.68
CA GLN A 418 2.61 -18.65 18.48
C GLN A 418 2.99 -19.65 19.57
N HIS A 419 1.98 -20.13 20.30
CA HIS A 419 2.10 -21.23 21.24
C HIS A 419 1.54 -22.50 20.62
N THR A 420 2.32 -23.58 20.62
CA THR A 420 1.95 -24.87 20.05
C THR A 420 2.14 -25.98 21.07
N GLN A 421 1.08 -26.67 21.44
CA GLN A 421 1.14 -27.89 22.22
C GLN A 421 0.99 -29.08 21.27
N VAL A 422 1.93 -30.02 21.32
CA VAL A 422 1.97 -31.17 20.41
C VAL A 422 1.71 -32.45 21.20
N SER A 423 0.61 -33.12 20.94
CA SER A 423 0.35 -34.49 21.41
C SER A 423 0.80 -35.46 20.34
N LEU A 424 2.04 -35.98 20.48
CA LEU A 424 2.67 -36.86 19.52
C LEU A 424 2.34 -38.35 19.87
N SER A 425 1.86 -39.07 18.88
CA SER A 425 1.57 -40.51 19.00
C SER A 425 2.78 -41.38 18.61
N PRO A 426 2.87 -42.63 19.14
CA PRO A 426 3.96 -43.56 18.82
C PRO A 426 4.07 -43.94 17.33
N ASP A 427 3.03 -43.74 16.53
CA ASP A 427 3.03 -43.95 15.08
C ASP A 427 3.55 -42.77 14.26
N GLY A 428 3.86 -41.64 14.90
CA GLY A 428 4.33 -40.40 14.26
C GLY A 428 3.21 -39.41 13.87
N SER A 429 1.95 -39.75 14.11
CA SER A 429 0.84 -38.83 14.00
C SER A 429 0.82 -37.84 15.18
N ALA A 430 0.19 -36.68 15.01
CA ALA A 430 0.06 -35.70 16.10
C ALA A 430 -1.26 -34.96 16.05
N HIS A 431 -1.72 -34.59 17.26
CA HIS A 431 -2.73 -33.56 17.47
C HIS A 431 -2.05 -32.32 18.05
N LEU A 432 -2.32 -31.15 17.47
CA LEU A 432 -1.76 -29.87 17.89
C LEU A 432 -2.86 -28.95 18.38
N THR A 433 -2.61 -28.28 19.50
CA THR A 433 -3.39 -27.13 19.96
C THR A 433 -2.52 -25.89 19.79
N LEU A 434 -3.03 -24.92 19.06
CA LEU A 434 -2.28 -23.73 18.69
C LEU A 434 -3.02 -22.47 19.14
N ARG A 435 -2.27 -21.54 19.71
CA ARG A 435 -2.71 -20.17 19.99
C ARG A 435 -1.78 -19.22 19.27
N ARG A 436 -2.34 -18.38 18.40
CA ARG A 436 -1.63 -17.32 17.68
C ARG A 436 -2.08 -15.98 18.22
N GLU A 437 -1.15 -15.19 18.74
CA GLU A 437 -1.36 -13.84 19.23
C GLU A 437 -0.72 -12.86 18.24
N LEU A 438 -1.52 -11.94 17.73
CA LEU A 438 -1.16 -10.98 16.69
C LEU A 438 -1.27 -9.57 17.27
N PHE A 439 -0.26 -8.75 17.01
CA PHE A 439 -0.20 -7.38 17.49
C PHE A 439 0.12 -6.44 16.34
N LEU A 440 -0.48 -5.25 16.38
CA LEU A 440 -0.26 -4.14 15.46
C LEU A 440 -0.53 -4.56 14.00
N ASP A 441 0.42 -4.35 13.08
CA ASP A 441 0.29 -4.65 11.66
C ASP A 441 0.16 -6.15 11.33
N HIS A 442 0.58 -7.03 12.24
CA HIS A 442 0.30 -8.46 12.13
C HIS A 442 -1.20 -8.80 12.20
N VAL A 443 -2.04 -7.89 12.72
CA VAL A 443 -3.50 -8.04 12.76
C VAL A 443 -4.14 -7.75 11.40
N GLU A 444 -3.54 -6.87 10.58
CA GLU A 444 -4.18 -6.39 9.34
C GLU A 444 -4.66 -7.50 8.39
N PRO A 445 -3.89 -8.59 8.14
CA PRO A 445 -4.37 -9.69 7.31
C PRO A 445 -5.56 -10.47 7.88
N TYR A 446 -5.88 -10.26 9.16
CA TYR A 446 -6.89 -11.01 9.91
C TYR A 446 -8.11 -10.17 10.34
N LEU A 447 -8.18 -8.88 9.98
CA LEU A 447 -9.25 -7.97 10.43
C LEU A 447 -10.66 -8.53 10.18
N ASP A 448 -10.89 -9.20 9.06
CA ASP A 448 -12.18 -9.83 8.73
C ASP A 448 -12.25 -11.32 9.07
N PHE A 449 -11.27 -11.85 9.78
CA PHE A 449 -11.10 -13.30 9.97
C PHE A 449 -12.34 -13.98 10.57
N ARG A 450 -13.05 -13.30 11.48
CA ARG A 450 -14.29 -13.81 12.10
C ARG A 450 -15.42 -14.08 11.12
N ASN A 451 -15.47 -13.32 10.00
CA ASN A 451 -16.55 -13.38 9.02
C ASN A 451 -16.21 -14.30 7.83
N LEU A 452 -14.96 -14.76 7.73
CA LEU A 452 -14.54 -15.63 6.64
C LEU A 452 -15.11 -17.05 6.77
N LYS A 453 -15.31 -17.71 5.62
CA LYS A 453 -15.71 -19.11 5.56
C LYS A 453 -14.63 -20.02 6.16
N PRO A 454 -14.97 -21.20 6.71
CA PRO A 454 -14.01 -22.11 7.35
C PRO A 454 -12.84 -22.51 6.45
N ASP A 455 -13.08 -22.78 5.17
CA ASP A 455 -12.05 -23.13 4.19
C ASP A 455 -11.06 -22.00 3.94
N VAL A 456 -11.54 -20.76 3.89
CA VAL A 456 -10.70 -19.56 3.75
C VAL A 456 -9.86 -19.35 5.02
N ARG A 457 -10.46 -19.47 6.22
CA ARG A 457 -9.72 -19.42 7.49
C ARG A 457 -8.61 -20.45 7.53
N ARG A 458 -8.92 -21.72 7.14
CA ARG A 458 -7.94 -22.79 7.04
C ARG A 458 -6.79 -22.41 6.10
N SER A 459 -7.11 -21.91 4.90
CA SER A 459 -6.09 -21.47 3.92
C SER A 459 -5.18 -20.38 4.46
N ILE A 460 -5.72 -19.41 5.22
CA ILE A 460 -4.93 -18.36 5.84
C ILE A 460 -3.99 -18.92 6.91
N LEU A 461 -4.51 -19.76 7.82
CA LEU A 461 -3.73 -20.31 8.93
C LEU A 461 -2.63 -21.27 8.48
N THR A 462 -2.84 -22.02 7.41
CA THR A 462 -1.86 -23.00 6.90
C THR A 462 -0.88 -22.41 5.87
N ARG A 463 -1.06 -21.15 5.49
CA ARG A 463 -0.18 -20.49 4.51
C ARG A 463 1.27 -20.46 5.00
N GLY A 464 2.18 -20.99 4.21
CA GLY A 464 3.62 -21.02 4.52
C GLY A 464 4.06 -22.12 5.47
N MET A 465 3.14 -22.88 6.08
CA MET A 465 3.49 -24.05 6.88
C MET A 465 4.05 -25.17 6.00
N LYS A 466 5.02 -25.92 6.52
CA LYS A 466 5.50 -27.17 5.90
C LYS A 466 4.64 -28.38 6.26
N LEU A 467 3.91 -28.28 7.35
CA LEU A 467 3.05 -29.34 7.85
C LEU A 467 1.74 -29.37 7.08
N GLN A 468 1.36 -30.54 6.57
CA GLN A 468 0.05 -30.75 5.98
C GLN A 468 -0.94 -31.11 7.09
N ALA A 469 -1.97 -30.28 7.27
CA ALA A 469 -3.07 -30.58 8.16
C ALA A 469 -4.08 -31.51 7.49
N ASP A 470 -4.39 -32.65 8.10
CA ASP A 470 -5.52 -33.51 7.69
C ASP A 470 -6.83 -32.81 8.11
N GLU A 471 -6.88 -32.31 9.34
CA GLU A 471 -8.00 -31.53 9.89
C GLU A 471 -7.47 -30.24 10.55
N LEU A 472 -8.24 -29.17 10.47
CA LEU A 472 -8.00 -27.92 11.19
C LEU A 472 -9.33 -27.28 11.58
N THR A 473 -9.49 -26.97 12.87
CA THR A 473 -10.68 -26.34 13.44
C THR A 473 -10.29 -25.12 14.25
N VAL A 474 -10.88 -23.95 13.93
CA VAL A 474 -10.76 -22.72 14.75
C VAL A 474 -11.69 -22.86 15.94
N THR A 475 -11.13 -22.79 17.15
CA THR A 475 -11.86 -22.98 18.41
C THR A 475 -12.19 -21.66 19.12
N GLY A 476 -11.45 -20.59 18.82
CA GLY A 476 -11.68 -19.28 19.40
C GLY A 476 -11.06 -18.16 18.58
N VAL A 477 -11.70 -16.98 18.61
CA VAL A 477 -11.14 -15.72 18.08
C VAL A 477 -11.54 -14.61 19.03
N THR A 478 -10.56 -13.92 19.59
CA THR A 478 -10.76 -12.75 20.45
C THR A 478 -9.94 -11.59 19.93
N ASP A 479 -10.40 -10.37 20.12
CA ASP A 479 -9.69 -9.14 19.77
C ASP A 479 -10.13 -7.99 20.68
N ASN A 480 -9.42 -6.87 20.59
CA ASN A 480 -9.70 -5.63 21.33
C ASN A 480 -10.26 -4.51 20.43
N PHE A 481 -10.81 -4.82 19.26
CA PHE A 481 -11.14 -3.82 18.23
C PHE A 481 -12.21 -2.80 18.63
N ASP A 482 -13.05 -3.13 19.62
CA ASP A 482 -14.06 -2.21 20.13
C ASP A 482 -13.54 -1.34 21.30
N ALA A 483 -12.30 -1.56 21.75
CA ALA A 483 -11.65 -0.77 22.78
C ALA A 483 -10.76 0.32 22.13
N TYR A 484 -10.72 1.50 22.74
CA TYR A 484 -9.73 2.51 22.47
C TYR A 484 -8.86 2.68 23.71
N ALA A 485 -7.56 2.43 23.59
CA ALA A 485 -6.67 2.55 24.74
C ALA A 485 -6.31 4.01 25.00
N ALA A 486 -6.62 4.49 26.20
CA ALA A 486 -6.51 5.88 26.62
C ALA A 486 -5.09 6.32 27.05
N GLU A 487 -4.01 5.66 26.63
CA GLU A 487 -2.67 5.88 27.22
C GLU A 487 -1.70 6.72 26.35
N GLY A 488 -2.19 7.56 25.44
CA GLY A 488 -1.33 8.50 24.67
C GLY A 488 -0.33 7.85 23.71
N ARG A 489 -0.54 6.59 23.31
CA ARG A 489 0.33 5.84 22.39
C ARG A 489 -0.29 5.47 21.06
N GLY A 490 -1.52 5.91 20.81
CA GLY A 490 -2.39 5.39 19.76
C GLY A 490 -2.92 3.99 20.13
N PHE A 491 -3.99 3.59 19.44
CA PHE A 491 -4.58 2.27 19.64
C PHE A 491 -3.69 1.18 19.05
N VAL A 492 -3.37 0.15 19.83
CA VAL A 492 -2.65 -1.04 19.39
C VAL A 492 -3.64 -2.19 19.22
N PRO A 493 -3.98 -2.59 17.99
CA PRO A 493 -4.86 -3.73 17.78
C PRO A 493 -4.17 -5.03 18.19
N GLU A 494 -4.94 -5.89 18.84
CA GLU A 494 -4.53 -7.22 19.28
C GLU A 494 -5.58 -8.23 18.86
N MET A 495 -5.16 -9.40 18.40
CA MET A 495 -6.04 -10.51 18.08
C MET A 495 -5.42 -11.82 18.51
N THR A 496 -6.22 -12.68 19.11
CA THR A 496 -5.84 -14.06 19.43
C THR A 496 -6.72 -15.03 18.65
N ILE A 497 -6.07 -16.01 18.02
CA ILE A 497 -6.74 -17.09 17.29
C ILE A 497 -6.34 -18.42 17.90
N ASP A 498 -7.29 -19.12 18.47
CA ASP A 498 -7.14 -20.49 18.99
C ASP A 498 -7.65 -21.49 17.95
N TYR A 499 -6.86 -22.52 17.68
CA TYR A 499 -7.25 -23.56 16.72
C TYR A 499 -6.56 -24.90 17.03
N THR A 500 -7.15 -25.98 16.56
CA THR A 500 -6.58 -27.31 16.63
C THR A 500 -6.27 -27.84 15.25
N MET A 501 -5.28 -28.72 15.16
CA MET A 501 -4.88 -29.35 13.91
C MET A 501 -4.46 -30.79 14.15
N SER A 502 -4.85 -31.69 13.25
CA SER A 502 -4.40 -33.08 13.26
C SER A 502 -3.62 -33.39 11.99
N THR A 503 -2.60 -34.20 12.12
CA THR A 503 -1.78 -34.70 11.01
C THR A 503 -1.26 -36.08 11.26
N ARG A 504 -1.27 -36.92 10.22
CA ARG A 504 -0.71 -38.28 10.26
C ARG A 504 0.79 -38.32 10.05
N LEU A 505 1.38 -37.21 9.58
CA LEU A 505 2.78 -37.12 9.18
C LEU A 505 3.51 -36.01 9.93
N TYR A 506 3.39 -35.98 11.26
CA TYR A 506 4.13 -34.99 12.07
C TYR A 506 5.59 -35.40 12.22
N ALA A 507 5.84 -36.65 12.62
CA ALA A 507 7.16 -37.21 12.80
C ALA A 507 7.40 -38.39 11.87
N ASN A 508 8.66 -38.59 11.47
CA ASN A 508 9.06 -39.75 10.64
C ASN A 508 9.65 -40.83 11.53
N ARG A 509 9.00 -42.04 11.55
CA ARG A 509 9.47 -43.16 12.31
C ARG A 509 10.32 -44.11 11.44
N ASN A 510 11.48 -44.53 11.97
CA ASN A 510 12.33 -45.53 11.36
C ASN A 510 12.85 -46.50 12.43
N GLY A 511 12.26 -47.69 12.48
CA GLY A 511 12.58 -48.70 13.49
C GLY A 511 12.25 -48.26 14.91
N ASP A 512 13.27 -48.21 15.76
CA ASP A 512 13.21 -47.75 17.16
C ASP A 512 13.40 -46.23 17.34
N ARG A 513 13.53 -45.48 16.24
CA ARG A 513 13.73 -44.02 16.26
C ARG A 513 12.59 -43.27 15.63
N MET A 514 12.33 -42.07 16.17
CA MET A 514 11.36 -41.14 15.64
C MET A 514 12.06 -39.77 15.44
N PHE A 515 12.02 -39.26 14.21
CA PHE A 515 12.58 -37.97 13.80
C PHE A 515 11.48 -36.93 13.83
N VAL A 516 11.53 -36.04 14.81
CA VAL A 516 10.49 -35.04 15.10
C VAL A 516 10.98 -33.65 14.65
N PRO A 517 10.30 -32.97 13.73
CA PRO A 517 10.70 -31.62 13.32
C PRO A 517 10.53 -30.63 14.48
N LEU A 518 11.46 -29.69 14.62
CA LEU A 518 11.39 -28.69 15.70
C LEU A 518 10.19 -27.78 15.56
N ASN A 519 9.98 -27.20 14.37
CA ASN A 519 8.91 -26.25 14.13
C ASN A 519 8.35 -26.36 12.70
N PRO A 520 7.49 -27.33 12.42
CA PRO A 520 6.92 -27.50 11.09
C PRO A 520 5.78 -26.52 10.79
N VAL A 521 5.32 -25.76 11.79
CA VAL A 521 4.25 -24.76 11.66
C VAL A 521 4.76 -23.33 11.46
N ALA A 522 6.08 -23.09 11.66
CA ALA A 522 6.69 -21.77 11.45
C ALA A 522 6.57 -21.32 9.99
N GLN A 523 6.40 -20.04 9.82
CA GLN A 523 6.56 -19.38 8.52
C GLN A 523 8.04 -19.27 8.18
N MET A 524 8.42 -19.82 7.02
CA MET A 524 9.80 -19.77 6.56
C MET A 524 10.14 -18.37 6.03
N LEU A 525 11.34 -17.88 6.33
CA LEU A 525 11.83 -16.66 5.69
C LEU A 525 11.97 -16.90 4.18
N SER A 526 11.34 -16.00 3.41
CA SER A 526 11.46 -16.03 1.97
C SER A 526 12.86 -15.60 1.52
N SER A 527 13.41 -16.30 0.54
CA SER A 527 14.62 -15.86 -0.14
C SER A 527 14.58 -16.28 -1.61
N GLN A 528 14.71 -15.30 -2.47
CA GLN A 528 14.68 -15.49 -3.92
C GLN A 528 15.88 -16.35 -4.38
N LYS A 529 15.63 -17.28 -5.32
CA LYS A 529 16.70 -18.01 -6.02
C LYS A 529 17.27 -17.14 -7.14
N GLY A 530 18.60 -17.16 -7.30
CA GLY A 530 19.29 -16.39 -8.34
C GLY A 530 19.75 -15.02 -7.90
N LYS A 531 20.15 -14.19 -8.87
CA LYS A 531 20.64 -12.83 -8.64
C LYS A 531 19.45 -11.90 -8.46
N ARG A 532 19.51 -11.08 -7.42
CA ARG A 532 18.53 -10.01 -7.18
C ARG A 532 18.89 -8.78 -8.02
N ILE A 533 17.88 -8.09 -8.50
CA ILE A 533 18.01 -6.91 -9.36
C ILE A 533 17.80 -5.63 -8.56
N ASN A 534 16.74 -5.60 -7.75
CA ASN A 534 16.41 -4.43 -6.93
C ASN A 534 16.95 -4.59 -5.51
N ASP A 535 17.13 -3.49 -4.81
CA ASP A 535 17.48 -3.50 -3.40
C ASP A 535 16.41 -4.26 -2.57
N LEU A 536 16.81 -4.84 -1.45
CA LEU A 536 15.89 -5.40 -0.46
C LEU A 536 15.52 -4.31 0.54
N VAL A 537 14.23 -4.09 0.78
CA VAL A 537 13.74 -3.04 1.68
C VAL A 537 12.78 -3.62 2.72
N PHE A 538 13.16 -3.57 3.99
CA PHE A 538 12.26 -3.78 5.12
C PHE A 538 11.83 -2.42 5.68
N LYS A 539 10.53 -2.12 5.64
CA LYS A 539 9.99 -0.81 6.06
C LYS A 539 9.89 -0.64 7.57
N GLY A 540 9.72 -1.74 8.29
CA GLY A 540 9.55 -1.78 9.74
C GLY A 540 10.22 -3.01 10.35
N SER A 541 10.31 -3.03 11.68
CA SER A 541 10.71 -4.23 12.43
C SER A 541 9.51 -5.16 12.56
N SER A 542 9.77 -6.47 12.56
CA SER A 542 8.76 -7.49 12.87
C SER A 542 9.38 -8.56 13.76
N VAL A 543 8.65 -8.98 14.78
CA VAL A 543 9.08 -10.05 15.68
C VAL A 543 8.14 -11.25 15.55
N TYR A 544 8.71 -12.44 15.33
CA TYR A 544 7.98 -13.71 15.36
C TYR A 544 8.57 -14.56 16.48
N GLU A 545 7.72 -15.06 17.35
CA GLU A 545 8.09 -15.83 18.51
C GLU A 545 7.28 -17.13 18.57
N ASP A 546 7.96 -18.28 18.53
CA ASP A 546 7.34 -19.60 18.59
C ASP A 546 7.73 -20.30 19.90
N HIS A 547 6.72 -20.76 20.63
CA HIS A 547 6.83 -21.59 21.83
C HIS A 547 6.17 -22.93 21.57
N ILE A 548 6.94 -24.04 21.57
CA ILE A 548 6.42 -25.37 21.32
C ILE A 548 6.69 -26.25 22.55
N THR A 549 5.63 -26.89 23.03
CA THR A 549 5.66 -27.85 24.11
C THR A 549 5.26 -29.22 23.56
N LEU A 550 6.13 -30.22 23.74
CA LEU A 550 5.95 -31.57 23.25
C LEU A 550 6.23 -32.57 24.39
N PRO A 551 5.20 -33.11 25.07
CA PRO A 551 5.36 -34.26 25.96
C PRO A 551 5.95 -35.45 25.23
N ILE A 552 6.95 -36.09 25.84
CA ILE A 552 7.57 -37.28 25.26
C ILE A 552 6.57 -38.45 25.38
N PRO A 553 6.26 -39.16 24.29
CA PRO A 553 5.34 -40.31 24.34
C PRO A 553 5.84 -41.38 25.30
N GLU A 554 4.93 -42.09 25.96
CA GLU A 554 5.26 -43.21 26.85
C GLU A 554 6.08 -44.27 26.14
N GLY A 555 7.15 -44.78 26.79
CA GLY A 555 8.09 -45.72 26.24
C GLY A 555 9.11 -45.14 25.24
N TRP A 556 9.25 -43.81 25.25
CA TRP A 556 10.26 -43.11 24.44
C TRP A 556 11.10 -42.15 25.30
N HIS A 557 12.35 -41.94 24.92
CA HIS A 557 13.23 -40.91 25.51
C HIS A 557 13.94 -40.13 24.42
N VAL A 558 14.51 -38.97 24.80
CA VAL A 558 15.29 -38.14 23.89
C VAL A 558 16.67 -38.77 23.67
N GLU A 559 16.97 -39.16 22.43
CA GLU A 559 18.30 -39.60 22.01
C GLU A 559 19.17 -38.37 21.62
N SER A 560 18.59 -37.39 20.95
CA SER A 560 19.32 -36.19 20.49
C SER A 560 18.42 -34.98 20.38
N LEU A 561 18.90 -33.83 20.89
CA LEU A 561 18.36 -32.53 20.65
C LEU A 561 19.31 -31.71 19.77
N PRO A 562 18.80 -30.89 18.84
CA PRO A 562 19.61 -29.91 18.14
C PRO A 562 20.25 -28.91 19.11
N LYS A 563 21.47 -28.50 18.82
CA LYS A 563 22.13 -27.42 19.57
C LYS A 563 21.38 -26.12 19.35
N GLY A 564 21.30 -25.31 20.38
CA GLY A 564 20.80 -23.95 20.29
C GLY A 564 21.61 -23.13 19.26
N GLU A 565 20.94 -22.20 18.61
CA GLU A 565 21.54 -21.31 17.60
C GLU A 565 21.25 -19.85 17.96
N LYS A 566 22.21 -18.99 17.74
CA LYS A 566 22.04 -17.54 17.88
C LYS A 566 22.73 -16.84 16.71
N LEU A 567 21.95 -16.07 15.97
CA LEU A 567 22.42 -15.30 14.80
C LEU A 567 22.15 -13.82 15.05
N GLU A 568 23.10 -12.98 14.67
CA GLU A 568 22.97 -11.52 14.72
C GLU A 568 23.57 -10.95 13.43
N THR A 569 22.78 -10.21 12.67
CA THR A 569 23.13 -9.67 11.36
C THR A 569 22.53 -8.29 11.17
N ALA A 570 22.88 -7.61 10.08
CA ALA A 570 22.26 -6.34 9.72
C ALA A 570 20.76 -6.47 9.37
N TRP A 571 20.27 -7.67 9.03
CA TRP A 571 18.88 -7.91 8.61
C TRP A 571 17.99 -8.37 9.78
N GLY A 572 18.59 -8.84 10.85
CA GLY A 572 17.83 -9.33 11.99
C GLY A 572 18.64 -10.17 12.95
N GLN A 573 17.95 -10.55 14.02
CA GLN A 573 18.43 -11.40 15.09
C GLN A 573 17.57 -12.66 15.12
N PHE A 574 18.19 -13.81 15.36
CA PHE A 574 17.50 -15.07 15.53
C PHE A 574 18.08 -15.85 16.71
N SER A 575 17.21 -16.47 17.48
CA SER A 575 17.60 -17.44 18.50
C SER A 575 16.70 -18.68 18.46
N SER A 576 17.29 -19.84 18.69
CA SER A 576 16.58 -21.12 18.79
C SER A 576 17.15 -21.91 19.95
N THR A 577 16.30 -22.39 20.84
CA THR A 577 16.66 -23.26 21.97
C THR A 577 15.72 -24.45 22.00
N ALA A 578 16.26 -25.62 22.41
CA ALA A 578 15.49 -26.82 22.70
C ALA A 578 16.02 -27.47 23.96
N SER A 579 15.16 -27.78 24.91
CA SER A 579 15.47 -28.49 26.16
C SER A 579 14.49 -29.62 26.40
N ALA A 580 14.89 -30.60 27.21
CA ALA A 580 14.03 -31.71 27.63
C ALA A 580 14.17 -31.90 29.13
N GLU A 581 13.10 -31.63 29.87
CA GLU A 581 13.05 -31.75 31.32
C GLU A 581 11.70 -32.36 31.74
N ASN A 582 11.70 -33.19 32.76
CA ASN A 582 10.49 -33.79 33.35
C ASN A 582 9.57 -34.47 32.31
N GLY A 583 10.14 -35.11 31.27
CA GLY A 583 9.35 -35.78 30.24
C GLY A 583 8.71 -34.86 29.20
N VAL A 584 9.08 -33.58 29.17
CA VAL A 584 8.57 -32.58 28.23
C VAL A 584 9.73 -31.94 27.46
N ILE A 585 9.57 -31.80 26.16
CA ILE A 585 10.48 -31.04 25.30
C ILE A 585 9.89 -29.64 25.12
N GLU A 586 10.68 -28.62 25.39
CA GLU A 586 10.35 -27.22 25.15
C GLU A 586 11.25 -26.66 24.07
N ILE A 587 10.65 -25.99 23.07
CA ILE A 587 11.36 -25.34 21.99
C ILE A 587 10.91 -23.90 21.97
N ARG A 588 11.89 -22.97 21.96
CA ARG A 588 11.64 -21.56 21.77
C ARG A 588 12.47 -21.03 20.61
N GLN A 589 11.80 -20.38 19.67
CA GLN A 589 12.43 -19.74 18.53
C GLN A 589 11.93 -18.30 18.41
N VAL A 590 12.87 -17.38 18.26
CA VAL A 590 12.55 -15.95 18.11
C VAL A 590 13.33 -15.40 16.96
N ILE A 591 12.64 -14.77 16.02
CA ILE A 591 13.25 -13.97 14.97
C ILE A 591 12.77 -12.53 15.06
N ARG A 592 13.71 -11.59 14.98
CA ARG A 592 13.45 -10.17 14.84
C ARG A 592 14.04 -9.68 13.53
N LEU A 593 13.21 -9.27 12.60
CA LEU A 593 13.64 -8.58 11.38
C LEU A 593 13.85 -7.09 11.68
N LEU A 594 14.88 -6.50 11.10
CA LEU A 594 15.23 -5.09 11.29
C LEU A 594 14.88 -4.28 10.04
N PRO A 595 14.39 -3.03 10.20
CA PRO A 595 14.16 -2.15 9.07
C PRO A 595 15.48 -1.77 8.41
N GLY A 596 15.46 -1.58 7.10
CA GLY A 596 16.65 -1.15 6.37
C GLY A 596 16.56 -1.39 4.86
N ARG A 597 17.56 -0.86 4.16
CA ARG A 597 17.73 -1.04 2.73
C ARG A 597 19.08 -1.71 2.46
N THR A 598 19.04 -2.85 1.80
CA THR A 598 20.22 -3.63 1.42
C THR A 598 20.40 -3.56 -0.09
N PRO A 599 21.56 -3.10 -0.59
CA PRO A 599 21.84 -3.10 -2.02
C PRO A 599 21.68 -4.49 -2.63
N ALA A 600 21.16 -4.58 -3.86
CA ALA A 600 21.00 -5.84 -4.56
C ALA A 600 22.29 -6.69 -4.62
N ALA A 601 23.45 -6.03 -4.69
CA ALA A 601 24.77 -6.68 -4.71
C ALA A 601 25.12 -7.40 -3.38
N GLU A 602 24.48 -7.01 -2.25
CA GLU A 602 24.71 -7.57 -0.91
C GLU A 602 23.63 -8.59 -0.52
N TYR A 603 22.68 -8.88 -1.40
CA TYR A 603 21.56 -9.77 -1.14
C TYR A 603 21.97 -11.20 -0.74
N ASP A 604 23.13 -11.67 -1.18
CA ASP A 604 23.66 -13.00 -0.81
C ASP A 604 23.87 -13.13 0.70
N GLY A 605 24.17 -12.04 1.40
CA GLY A 605 24.25 -12.00 2.86
C GLY A 605 22.89 -12.26 3.51
N TYR A 606 21.85 -11.56 3.08
CA TYR A 606 20.47 -11.83 3.55
C TYR A 606 20.05 -13.26 3.25
N ARG A 607 20.33 -13.75 2.05
CA ARG A 607 20.02 -15.13 1.65
C ARG A 607 20.70 -16.16 2.54
N ALA A 608 21.95 -15.90 2.95
CA ALA A 608 22.65 -16.76 3.90
C ALA A 608 22.00 -16.75 5.29
N PHE A 609 21.61 -15.56 5.79
CA PHE A 609 20.85 -15.40 7.02
C PHE A 609 19.52 -16.15 6.98
N ALA A 610 18.69 -15.91 5.95
CA ALA A 610 17.40 -16.60 5.78
C ALA A 610 17.54 -18.13 5.69
N ARG A 611 18.58 -18.64 5.02
CA ARG A 611 18.88 -20.08 4.96
C ARG A 611 19.26 -20.65 6.32
N ALA A 612 20.05 -19.93 7.11
CA ALA A 612 20.46 -20.37 8.44
C ALA A 612 19.25 -20.44 9.38
N VAL A 613 18.38 -19.42 9.40
CA VAL A 613 17.12 -19.43 10.15
C VAL A 613 16.24 -20.60 9.71
N ASN A 614 16.00 -20.73 8.41
CA ASN A 614 15.15 -21.81 7.87
C ASN A 614 15.69 -23.21 8.13
N LYS A 615 17.02 -23.36 8.21
CA LYS A 615 17.66 -24.61 8.61
C LYS A 615 17.35 -24.95 10.07
N CYS A 616 17.35 -23.95 10.97
CA CYS A 616 16.98 -24.16 12.36
C CYS A 616 15.50 -24.55 12.52
N TYR A 617 14.59 -23.89 11.79
CA TYR A 617 13.17 -24.29 11.77
C TYR A 617 12.96 -25.72 11.27
N ALA A 618 13.75 -26.15 10.29
CA ALA A 618 13.68 -27.48 9.70
C ALA A 618 14.50 -28.55 10.46
N ALA A 619 15.20 -28.18 11.53
CA ALA A 619 15.97 -29.12 12.33
C ALA A 619 15.04 -30.15 12.99
N THR A 620 15.58 -31.33 13.27
CA THR A 620 14.86 -32.45 13.89
C THR A 620 15.52 -32.86 15.19
N LEU A 621 14.73 -33.21 16.18
CA LEU A 621 15.15 -33.96 17.35
C LEU A 621 14.91 -35.49 17.11
N VAL A 622 15.58 -36.32 17.86
CA VAL A 622 15.44 -37.77 17.74
C VAL A 622 14.95 -38.31 19.08
N LEU A 623 13.82 -39.02 19.02
CA LEU A 623 13.33 -39.86 20.10
C LEU A 623 13.70 -41.30 19.81
N LYS A 624 14.07 -42.05 20.84
CA LYS A 624 14.36 -43.46 20.78
C LYS A 624 13.39 -44.22 21.67
N LYS A 625 12.89 -45.38 21.19
CA LYS A 625 12.02 -46.26 21.96
C LYS A 625 12.84 -46.90 23.08
N ASP A 626 12.26 -47.01 24.28
CA ASP A 626 12.86 -47.69 25.41
C ASP A 626 13.03 -49.17 25.05
N GLY A 627 14.17 -49.77 25.40
CA GLY A 627 14.42 -51.18 25.20
C GLY A 627 13.50 -52.02 26.10
N GLU A 628 13.02 -53.13 25.57
CA GLU A 628 12.36 -54.16 26.38
C GLU A 628 13.29 -54.73 27.41
#